data_52ae98a3d24cb8ef73b0044af10e0d98
#
_entry.id   52ae98a3d24cb8ef73b0044af10e0d98
#
_cell.length_a   1.000
_cell.length_b   1.000
_cell.length_c   1.000
_cell.angle_alpha   90.00
_cell.angle_beta   90.00
_cell.angle_gamma   90.00
#
_symmetry.space_group_name_H-M   'P 1'
#
loop_
_entity.id
_entity.type
_entity.pdbx_description
1 polymer ?
#
loop_
_entity_poly.entity_id
_entity_poly.type
_entity_poly.pdbx_seq_one_letter_code
_entity_poly.pdbx_strand_id
1 'polypeptide(L)'
;DVLSDTFQRLEVLYNSTGEYTGVPSGFTELDKKTSGFQKSDLILVAARPAMGKTAFVLNIAAYAAIHKQVPVAVFSLEMGKEQLVSRILSSEALVELEKMRSGRLEVEDWRRLAHSLGPLKKAPIYIDDNAGISVMEIMSKCRRLKMRRGLGLIMIDYLQLMQGRRQTENRQQEISEISRSLKIM
;
A
#
# COMPACT_ATOMS: atom_id res chain seq x y z
N ASP A 1 -33.17 -5.95 -0.80
CA ASP A 1 -33.22 -6.72 0.45
C ASP A 1 -31.84 -7.29 0.74
N VAL A 2 -31.34 -7.06 1.97
CA VAL A 2 -29.97 -7.45 2.39
C VAL A 2 -29.67 -8.93 2.11
N LEU A 3 -30.65 -9.81 2.29
CA LEU A 3 -30.53 -11.23 1.98
C LEU A 3 -30.36 -11.49 0.48
N SER A 4 -31.16 -10.86 -0.35
CA SER A 4 -31.08 -10.99 -1.81
C SER A 4 -29.74 -10.48 -2.33
N ASP A 5 -29.27 -9.34 -1.83
CA ASP A 5 -27.98 -8.75 -2.22
C ASP A 5 -26.81 -9.66 -1.76
N THR A 6 -26.96 -10.30 -0.59
CA THR A 6 -25.97 -11.26 -0.08
C THR A 6 -25.92 -12.51 -0.94
N PHE A 7 -27.06 -13.05 -1.34
CA PHE A 7 -27.15 -14.21 -2.23
C PHE A 7 -26.58 -13.93 -3.62
N GLN A 8 -26.91 -12.79 -4.23
CA GLN A 8 -26.31 -12.37 -5.49
C GLN A 8 -24.79 -12.25 -5.39
N ARG A 9 -24.28 -11.71 -4.27
CA ARG A 9 -22.85 -11.62 -4.03
C ARG A 9 -22.19 -13.00 -3.91
N LEU A 10 -22.83 -13.96 -3.23
CA LEU A 10 -22.35 -15.34 -3.14
C LEU A 10 -22.35 -16.03 -4.51
N GLU A 11 -23.37 -15.81 -5.32
CA GLU A 11 -23.48 -16.37 -6.68
C GLU A 11 -22.38 -15.83 -7.61
N VAL A 12 -22.12 -14.51 -7.54
CA VAL A 12 -20.99 -13.87 -8.24
C VAL A 12 -19.66 -14.45 -7.78
N LEU A 13 -19.47 -14.69 -6.49
CA LEU A 13 -18.27 -15.28 -5.92
C LEU A 13 -18.08 -16.74 -6.36
N TYR A 14 -19.16 -17.52 -6.37
CA TYR A 14 -19.15 -18.90 -6.82
C TYR A 14 -18.77 -19.05 -8.31
N ASN A 15 -19.26 -18.13 -9.14
CA ASN A 15 -19.00 -18.10 -10.58
C ASN A 15 -17.68 -17.36 -10.94
N SER A 16 -17.07 -16.65 -9.99
CA SER A 16 -15.81 -15.98 -10.23
C SER A 16 -14.65 -16.99 -10.21
N THR A 17 -13.94 -17.08 -11.32
CA THR A 17 -12.69 -17.86 -11.43
C THR A 17 -11.50 -17.12 -10.80
N GLY A 18 -11.73 -15.99 -10.14
CA GLY A 18 -10.71 -15.19 -9.46
C GLY A 18 -10.22 -15.86 -8.19
N GLU A 19 -8.92 -15.90 -8.00
CA GLU A 19 -8.25 -16.55 -6.86
C GLU A 19 -8.64 -15.93 -5.52
N TYR A 20 -8.92 -14.60 -5.48
CA TYR A 20 -9.22 -13.84 -4.27
C TYR A 20 -10.27 -12.74 -4.54
N THR A 21 -11.12 -12.48 -3.55
CA THR A 21 -12.20 -11.49 -3.64
C THR A 21 -11.74 -10.06 -3.35
N GLY A 22 -10.66 -9.94 -2.58
CA GLY A 22 -10.04 -8.67 -2.21
C GLY A 22 -8.77 -8.36 -3.01
N VAL A 23 -8.07 -7.30 -2.61
CA VAL A 23 -6.77 -6.94 -3.17
C VAL A 23 -5.72 -7.93 -2.67
N PRO A 24 -5.05 -8.69 -3.54
CA PRO A 24 -4.06 -9.66 -3.11
C PRO A 24 -2.77 -8.97 -2.64
N SER A 25 -2.18 -9.53 -1.61
CA SER A 25 -0.94 -9.04 -1.01
C SER A 25 0.33 -9.46 -1.76
N GLY A 26 0.24 -10.53 -2.56
CA GLY A 26 1.39 -11.21 -3.17
C GLY A 26 2.05 -12.25 -2.27
N PHE A 27 1.58 -12.40 -1.03
CA PHE A 27 1.99 -13.46 -0.11
C PHE A 27 0.93 -14.55 -0.09
N THR A 28 1.17 -15.65 -0.81
CA THR A 28 0.19 -16.70 -1.08
C THR A 28 -0.52 -17.22 0.17
N GLU A 29 0.20 -17.49 1.24
CA GLU A 29 -0.40 -18.00 2.48
C GLU A 29 -1.23 -16.95 3.22
N LEU A 30 -0.86 -15.68 3.13
CA LEU A 30 -1.66 -14.57 3.65
C LEU A 30 -2.94 -14.42 2.83
N ASP A 31 -2.82 -14.43 1.51
CA ASP A 31 -3.95 -14.27 0.60
C ASP A 31 -4.96 -15.42 0.71
N LYS A 32 -4.51 -16.66 0.90
CA LYS A 32 -5.38 -17.82 1.19
C LYS A 32 -6.19 -17.62 2.47
N LYS A 33 -5.58 -17.04 3.52
CA LYS A 33 -6.25 -16.84 4.82
C LYS A 33 -7.21 -15.66 4.84
N THR A 34 -6.90 -14.59 4.07
CA THR A 34 -7.68 -13.35 4.05
C THR A 34 -8.61 -13.25 2.86
N SER A 35 -8.45 -14.09 1.84
CA SER A 35 -9.07 -13.95 0.52
C SER A 35 -8.72 -12.61 -0.15
N GLY A 36 -7.51 -12.09 0.14
CA GLY A 36 -7.08 -10.73 -0.18
C GLY A 36 -7.68 -9.68 0.76
N PHE A 37 -7.21 -8.44 0.67
CA PHE A 37 -7.68 -7.35 1.52
C PHE A 37 -9.04 -6.84 1.02
N GLN A 38 -10.05 -6.89 1.88
CA GLN A 38 -11.41 -6.58 1.51
C GLN A 38 -11.65 -5.05 1.51
N LYS A 39 -12.65 -4.63 0.74
CA LYS A 39 -13.07 -3.22 0.75
C LYS A 39 -13.50 -2.82 2.16
N SER A 40 -13.16 -1.60 2.55
CA SER A 40 -13.45 -1.03 3.87
C SER A 40 -12.68 -1.65 5.04
N ASP A 41 -11.70 -2.53 4.79
CA ASP A 41 -10.84 -3.02 5.86
C ASP A 41 -9.79 -1.99 6.25
N LEU A 42 -9.55 -1.88 7.55
CA LEU A 42 -8.38 -1.23 8.13
C LEU A 42 -7.45 -2.32 8.65
N ILE A 43 -6.28 -2.43 8.02
CA ILE A 43 -5.28 -3.44 8.34
C ILE A 43 -4.12 -2.75 9.05
N LEU A 44 -3.80 -3.22 10.26
CA LEU A 44 -2.69 -2.70 11.04
C LEU A 44 -1.52 -3.68 11.01
N VAL A 45 -0.36 -3.19 10.59
CA VAL A 45 0.90 -3.93 10.60
C VAL A 45 1.79 -3.34 11.69
N ALA A 46 2.01 -4.08 12.75
CA ALA A 46 2.85 -3.69 13.86
C ALA A 46 4.14 -4.51 13.86
N ALA A 47 5.26 -3.84 14.03
CA ALA A 47 6.56 -4.47 14.17
C ALA A 47 7.51 -3.57 15.00
N ARG A 48 8.48 -4.17 15.67
CA ARG A 48 9.59 -3.42 16.30
C ARG A 48 10.41 -2.68 15.23
N PRO A 49 11.10 -1.61 15.58
CA PRO A 49 12.02 -0.93 14.67
C PRO A 49 12.97 -1.92 13.99
N ALA A 50 13.34 -1.65 12.73
CA ALA A 50 14.23 -2.45 11.90
C ALA A 50 13.78 -3.90 11.55
N MET A 51 12.53 -4.29 11.88
CA MET A 51 11.99 -5.62 11.56
C MET A 51 11.38 -5.74 10.14
N GLY A 52 11.60 -4.75 9.29
CA GLY A 52 11.14 -4.80 7.90
C GLY A 52 9.68 -4.40 7.65
N LYS A 53 9.01 -3.71 8.60
CA LYS A 53 7.62 -3.24 8.44
C LYS A 53 7.39 -2.53 7.10
N THR A 54 8.15 -1.47 6.83
CA THR A 54 8.05 -0.69 5.58
C THR A 54 8.29 -1.55 4.35
N ALA A 55 9.28 -2.45 4.37
CA ALA A 55 9.56 -3.34 3.26
C ALA A 55 8.38 -4.28 2.98
N PHE A 56 7.79 -4.86 4.02
CA PHE A 56 6.63 -5.75 3.90
C PHE A 56 5.43 -5.05 3.27
N VAL A 57 5.01 -3.89 3.81
CA VAL A 57 3.83 -3.17 3.31
C VAL A 57 4.09 -2.55 1.94
N LEU A 58 5.31 -2.12 1.64
CA LEU A 58 5.69 -1.59 0.35
C LEU A 58 5.67 -2.67 -0.75
N ASN A 59 6.11 -3.90 -0.44
CA ASN A 59 6.02 -5.03 -1.36
C ASN A 59 4.56 -5.39 -1.67
N ILE A 60 3.66 -5.33 -0.69
CA ILE A 60 2.22 -5.51 -0.92
C ILE A 60 1.69 -4.43 -1.88
N ALA A 61 2.01 -3.17 -1.61
CA ALA A 61 1.60 -2.05 -2.45
C ALA A 61 2.12 -2.18 -3.89
N ALA A 62 3.40 -2.54 -4.04
CA ALA A 62 4.03 -2.77 -5.34
C ALA A 62 3.39 -3.95 -6.08
N TYR A 63 3.20 -5.09 -5.42
CA TYR A 63 2.55 -6.26 -6.02
C TYR A 63 1.13 -5.93 -6.51
N ALA A 64 0.32 -5.30 -5.67
CA ALA A 64 -1.04 -4.91 -6.04
C ALA A 64 -1.07 -3.99 -7.26
N ALA A 65 -0.17 -3.01 -7.33
CA ALA A 65 -0.15 -2.05 -8.42
C ALA A 65 0.50 -2.60 -9.69
N ILE A 66 1.63 -3.30 -9.60
CA ILE A 66 2.40 -3.76 -10.76
C ILE A 66 1.75 -5.00 -11.38
N HIS A 67 1.43 -6.00 -10.56
CA HIS A 67 0.97 -7.30 -11.06
C HIS A 67 -0.56 -7.40 -11.18
N LYS A 68 -1.31 -6.64 -10.36
CA LYS A 68 -2.78 -6.67 -10.37
C LYS A 68 -3.42 -5.38 -10.88
N GLN A 69 -2.61 -4.39 -11.25
CA GLN A 69 -3.06 -3.10 -11.78
C GLN A 69 -4.07 -2.38 -10.87
N VAL A 70 -4.00 -2.65 -9.56
CA VAL A 70 -4.82 -1.98 -8.56
C VAL A 70 -4.22 -0.60 -8.28
N PRO A 71 -4.97 0.50 -8.40
CA PRO A 71 -4.47 1.81 -8.04
C PRO A 71 -4.19 1.91 -6.53
N VAL A 72 -2.96 2.25 -6.18
CA VAL A 72 -2.46 2.31 -4.80
C VAL A 72 -1.97 3.72 -4.46
N ALA A 73 -2.44 4.26 -3.34
CA ALA A 73 -1.90 5.48 -2.75
C ALA A 73 -0.96 5.13 -1.59
N VAL A 74 0.26 5.66 -1.62
CA VAL A 74 1.27 5.47 -0.58
C VAL A 74 1.57 6.81 0.07
N PHE A 75 1.27 6.93 1.35
CA PHE A 75 1.62 8.09 2.19
C PHE A 75 2.80 7.69 3.07
N SER A 76 3.96 8.27 2.81
CA SER A 76 5.18 8.02 3.57
C SER A 76 5.53 9.23 4.40
N LEU A 77 5.49 9.07 5.72
CA LEU A 77 5.77 10.13 6.68
C LEU A 77 7.21 10.08 7.20
N GLU A 78 7.93 9.01 6.90
CA GLU A 78 9.30 8.79 7.35
C GLU A 78 10.31 8.84 6.20
N MET A 79 9.96 8.31 5.04
CA MET A 79 10.88 8.12 3.92
C MET A 79 10.45 8.97 2.71
N GLY A 80 11.43 9.59 2.05
CA GLY A 80 11.19 10.30 0.79
C GLY A 80 10.81 9.35 -0.36
N LYS A 81 10.06 9.87 -1.32
CA LYS A 81 9.56 9.13 -2.50
C LYS A 81 10.67 8.45 -3.29
N GLU A 82 11.83 9.08 -3.45
CA GLU A 82 12.97 8.51 -4.18
C GLU A 82 13.49 7.23 -3.52
N GLN A 83 13.52 7.20 -2.17
CA GLN A 83 13.93 6.03 -1.41
C GLN A 83 12.91 4.89 -1.55
N LEU A 84 11.61 5.21 -1.55
CA LEU A 84 10.55 4.22 -1.75
C LEU A 84 10.61 3.63 -3.15
N VAL A 85 10.75 4.47 -4.18
CA VAL A 85 10.88 4.02 -5.58
C VAL A 85 12.12 3.14 -5.76
N SER A 86 13.26 3.52 -5.16
CA SER A 86 14.46 2.71 -5.19
C SER A 86 14.27 1.34 -4.53
N ARG A 87 13.53 1.26 -3.42
CA ARG A 87 13.19 -0.01 -2.77
C ARG A 87 12.27 -0.89 -3.62
N ILE A 88 11.24 -0.29 -4.23
CA ILE A 88 10.34 -1.01 -5.14
C ILE A 88 11.14 -1.56 -6.32
N LEU A 89 11.97 -0.73 -6.95
CA LEU A 89 12.78 -1.14 -8.09
C LEU A 89 13.77 -2.24 -7.73
N SER A 90 14.44 -2.14 -6.57
CA SER A 90 15.34 -3.17 -6.03
C SER A 90 14.61 -4.51 -5.86
N SER A 91 13.42 -4.49 -5.29
CA SER A 91 12.60 -5.69 -5.07
C SER A 91 12.13 -6.31 -6.39
N GLU A 92 11.61 -5.51 -7.31
CA GLU A 92 11.09 -5.99 -8.60
C GLU A 92 12.22 -6.50 -9.53
N ALA A 93 13.39 -5.87 -9.50
CA ALA A 93 14.53 -6.27 -10.30
C ALA A 93 15.36 -7.37 -9.66
N LEU A 94 15.10 -7.73 -8.41
CA LEU A 94 15.93 -8.64 -7.60
C LEU A 94 17.40 -8.20 -7.58
N VAL A 95 17.64 -6.89 -7.42
CA VAL A 95 18.95 -6.27 -7.30
C VAL A 95 19.09 -5.69 -5.91
N GLU A 96 20.20 -5.98 -5.26
CA GLU A 96 20.46 -5.50 -3.89
C GLU A 96 20.47 -3.96 -3.82
N LEU A 97 19.72 -3.41 -2.88
CA LEU A 97 19.63 -1.97 -2.68
C LEU A 97 20.99 -1.32 -2.39
N GLU A 98 21.90 -2.05 -1.73
CA GLU A 98 23.25 -1.58 -1.44
C GLU A 98 24.06 -1.39 -2.71
N LYS A 99 23.98 -2.34 -3.68
CA LYS A 99 24.60 -2.20 -5.00
C LYS A 99 24.08 -0.97 -5.74
N MET A 100 22.77 -0.73 -5.67
CA MET A 100 22.16 0.46 -6.30
C MET A 100 22.66 1.76 -5.66
N ARG A 101 22.81 1.80 -4.33
CA ARG A 101 23.29 2.98 -3.60
C ARG A 101 24.78 3.26 -3.82
N SER A 102 25.59 2.21 -3.88
CA SER A 102 27.05 2.33 -4.06
C SER A 102 27.47 2.49 -5.51
N GLY A 103 26.55 2.29 -6.47
CA GLY A 103 26.84 2.28 -7.89
C GLY A 103 27.62 1.03 -8.37
N ARG A 104 27.77 0.01 -7.52
CA ARG A 104 28.49 -1.23 -7.84
C ARG A 104 27.58 -2.23 -8.55
N LEU A 105 27.00 -1.80 -9.67
CA LEU A 105 26.09 -2.60 -10.48
C LEU A 105 26.88 -3.34 -11.58
N GLU A 106 26.58 -4.63 -11.72
CA GLU A 106 27.07 -5.46 -12.82
C GLU A 106 26.17 -5.29 -14.07
N VAL A 107 26.66 -5.74 -15.21
CA VAL A 107 25.90 -5.67 -16.47
C VAL A 107 24.53 -6.37 -16.36
N GLU A 108 24.48 -7.48 -15.64
CA GLU A 108 23.25 -8.23 -15.42
C GLU A 108 22.28 -7.49 -14.49
N ASP A 109 22.79 -6.79 -13.46
CA ASP A 109 21.96 -5.93 -12.60
C ASP A 109 21.32 -4.82 -13.43
N TRP A 110 22.07 -4.18 -14.32
CA TRP A 110 21.54 -3.16 -15.25
C TRP A 110 20.45 -3.71 -16.17
N ARG A 111 20.61 -4.93 -16.69
CA ARG A 111 19.58 -5.58 -17.52
C ARG A 111 18.31 -5.81 -16.74
N ARG A 112 18.39 -6.34 -15.51
CA ARG A 112 17.22 -6.57 -14.63
C ARG A 112 16.51 -5.27 -14.28
N LEU A 113 17.25 -4.24 -13.91
CA LEU A 113 16.71 -2.90 -13.63
C LEU A 113 15.98 -2.35 -14.85
N ALA A 114 16.59 -2.40 -16.04
CA ALA A 114 15.97 -1.91 -17.28
C ALA A 114 14.67 -2.67 -17.61
N HIS A 115 14.64 -4.00 -17.41
CA HIS A 115 13.44 -4.81 -17.62
C HIS A 115 12.31 -4.41 -16.67
N SER A 116 12.61 -4.15 -15.41
CA SER A 116 11.62 -3.80 -14.38
C SER A 116 11.08 -2.37 -14.52
N LEU A 117 11.78 -1.46 -15.22
CA LEU A 117 11.31 -0.09 -15.42
C LEU A 117 10.01 0.02 -16.21
N GLY A 118 9.80 -0.85 -17.21
CA GLY A 118 8.61 -0.84 -18.05
C GLY A 118 7.32 -1.08 -17.26
N PRO A 119 7.20 -2.21 -16.54
CA PRO A 119 6.08 -2.49 -15.66
C PRO A 119 5.88 -1.43 -14.57
N LEU A 120 6.96 -0.98 -13.92
CA LEU A 120 6.88 0.02 -12.86
C LEU A 120 6.36 1.38 -13.34
N LYS A 121 6.77 1.84 -14.54
CA LYS A 121 6.25 3.08 -15.13
C LYS A 121 4.75 3.04 -15.43
N LYS A 122 4.20 1.86 -15.69
CA LYS A 122 2.77 1.66 -15.99
C LYS A 122 1.95 1.40 -14.73
N ALA A 123 2.60 1.06 -13.62
CA ALA A 123 1.93 0.74 -12.37
C ALA A 123 1.22 1.97 -11.78
N PRO A 124 -0.05 1.86 -11.40
CA PRO A 124 -0.81 2.97 -10.83
C PRO A 124 -0.47 3.18 -9.34
N ILE A 125 0.78 3.56 -9.05
CA ILE A 125 1.27 3.89 -7.71
C ILE A 125 1.37 5.40 -7.57
N TYR A 126 0.74 5.95 -6.54
CA TYR A 126 0.73 7.37 -6.23
C TYR A 126 1.37 7.60 -4.86
N ILE A 127 2.56 8.20 -4.86
CA ILE A 127 3.35 8.40 -3.63
C ILE A 127 3.26 9.86 -3.18
N ASP A 128 2.95 10.06 -1.91
CA ASP A 128 2.98 11.34 -1.22
C ASP A 128 3.92 11.22 -0.02
N ASP A 129 5.00 11.99 0.00
CA ASP A 129 6.04 11.97 1.01
C ASP A 129 6.02 13.22 1.92
N ASN A 130 4.86 13.86 2.03
CA ASN A 130 4.68 14.99 2.93
C ASN A 130 4.58 14.52 4.39
N ALA A 131 5.64 14.70 5.17
CA ALA A 131 5.71 14.28 6.58
C ALA A 131 4.71 15.02 7.50
N GLY A 132 4.26 16.21 7.12
CA GLY A 132 3.29 17.02 7.91
C GLY A 132 1.84 16.81 7.51
N ILE A 133 1.51 15.81 6.69
CA ILE A 133 0.16 15.61 6.18
C ILE A 133 -0.82 15.19 7.28
N SER A 134 -1.97 15.85 7.33
CA SER A 134 -3.06 15.50 8.25
C SER A 134 -3.96 14.39 7.71
N VAL A 135 -4.71 13.74 8.61
CA VAL A 135 -5.71 12.73 8.22
C VAL A 135 -6.73 13.31 7.22
N MET A 136 -7.15 14.55 7.41
CA MET A 136 -8.12 15.20 6.54
C MET A 136 -7.58 15.43 5.13
N GLU A 137 -6.30 15.77 5.01
CA GLU A 137 -5.64 15.93 3.72
C GLU A 137 -5.49 14.59 3.01
N ILE A 138 -5.10 13.52 3.74
CA ILE A 138 -5.08 12.16 3.21
C ILE A 138 -6.46 11.78 2.66
N MET A 139 -7.52 11.95 3.46
CA MET A 139 -8.89 11.68 3.04
C MET A 139 -9.27 12.44 1.78
N SER A 140 -8.96 13.74 1.72
CA SER A 140 -9.25 14.59 0.56
C SER A 140 -8.51 14.12 -0.70
N LYS A 141 -7.22 13.80 -0.58
CA LYS A 141 -6.39 13.29 -1.68
C LYS A 141 -6.89 11.92 -2.17
N CYS A 142 -7.22 11.00 -1.24
CA CYS A 142 -7.75 9.69 -1.56
C CYS A 142 -9.10 9.77 -2.29
N ARG A 143 -10.03 10.62 -1.83
CA ARG A 143 -11.32 10.83 -2.50
C ARG A 143 -11.14 11.33 -3.94
N ARG A 144 -10.28 12.33 -4.15
CA ARG A 144 -9.97 12.84 -5.50
C ARG A 144 -9.35 11.78 -6.39
N LEU A 145 -8.42 10.99 -5.85
CA LEU A 145 -7.78 9.91 -6.57
C LEU A 145 -8.78 8.81 -6.93
N LYS A 146 -9.65 8.43 -5.98
CA LYS A 146 -10.73 7.46 -6.20
C LYS A 146 -11.64 7.87 -7.34
N MET A 147 -12.04 9.14 -7.40
CA MET A 147 -12.93 9.65 -8.46
C MET A 147 -12.25 9.69 -9.84
N ARG A 148 -10.95 10.00 -9.91
CA ARG A 148 -10.25 10.21 -11.17
C ARG A 148 -9.64 8.96 -11.77
N ARG A 149 -9.16 8.05 -10.93
CA ARG A 149 -8.32 6.90 -11.33
C ARG A 149 -8.80 5.58 -10.76
N GLY A 150 -9.80 5.58 -9.89
CA GLY A 150 -10.07 4.48 -9.00
C GLY A 150 -8.99 4.37 -7.91
N LEU A 151 -9.31 3.82 -6.77
CA LEU A 151 -8.37 3.58 -5.68
C LEU A 151 -8.77 2.29 -4.98
N GLY A 152 -7.88 1.32 -4.94
CA GLY A 152 -8.13 0.01 -4.36
C GLY A 152 -7.39 -0.22 -3.04
N LEU A 153 -6.22 0.43 -2.84
CA LEU A 153 -5.42 0.26 -1.64
C LEU A 153 -4.80 1.59 -1.22
N ILE A 154 -4.77 1.82 0.09
CA ILE A 154 -4.08 2.95 0.71
C ILE A 154 -3.07 2.39 1.70
N MET A 155 -1.82 2.82 1.58
CA MET A 155 -0.74 2.51 2.50
C MET A 155 -0.31 3.79 3.21
N ILE A 156 -0.17 3.73 4.54
CA ILE A 156 0.33 4.83 5.37
C ILE A 156 1.48 4.31 6.23
N ASP A 157 2.66 4.85 6.07
CA ASP A 157 3.85 4.50 6.84
C ASP A 157 4.44 5.75 7.51
N TYR A 158 4.25 5.96 8.79
CA TYR A 158 3.47 5.20 9.74
C TYR A 158 2.63 6.14 10.63
N LEU A 159 1.59 5.60 11.20
CA LEU A 159 0.54 6.31 11.96
C LEU A 159 1.05 7.25 13.05
N GLN A 160 2.12 6.86 13.77
CA GLN A 160 2.64 7.66 14.88
C GLN A 160 3.30 8.98 14.46
N LEU A 161 3.58 9.20 13.19
CA LEU A 161 4.07 10.50 12.68
C LEU A 161 2.93 11.44 12.26
N MET A 162 1.70 10.93 12.17
CA MET A 162 0.56 11.77 11.84
C MET A 162 0.20 12.72 12.98
N GLN A 163 -0.26 13.91 12.61
CA GLN A 163 -0.82 14.87 13.54
C GLN A 163 -2.33 14.69 13.64
N GLY A 164 -2.83 14.58 14.86
CA GLY A 164 -4.26 14.59 15.14
C GLY A 164 -4.90 15.96 14.94
N ARG A 165 -6.24 16.00 14.93
CA ARG A 165 -7.03 17.24 14.80
C ARG A 165 -6.84 18.22 15.97
N ARG A 166 -6.48 17.72 17.14
CA ARG A 166 -6.26 18.49 18.36
C ARG A 166 -4.95 18.02 18.98
N GLN A 167 -4.18 18.96 19.52
CA GLN A 167 -3.10 18.62 20.44
C GLN A 167 -3.76 18.10 21.73
N THR A 168 -3.89 16.79 21.82
CA THR A 168 -4.32 16.11 23.03
C THR A 168 -3.08 15.82 23.87
N GLU A 169 -3.17 16.05 25.18
CA GLU A 169 -2.08 15.75 26.13
C GLU A 169 -1.72 14.25 26.14
N ASN A 170 -2.59 13.39 25.59
CA ASN A 170 -2.42 11.95 25.57
C ASN A 170 -2.28 11.41 24.14
N ARG A 171 -1.05 11.00 23.79
CA ARG A 171 -0.71 10.42 22.48
C ARG A 171 -1.54 9.17 22.12
N GLN A 172 -1.95 8.40 23.11
CA GLN A 172 -2.80 7.20 22.85
C GLN A 172 -4.20 7.59 22.34
N GLN A 173 -4.77 8.65 22.90
CA GLN A 173 -6.07 9.17 22.44
C GLN A 173 -5.97 9.71 21.01
N GLU A 174 -4.90 10.43 20.69
CA GLU A 174 -4.65 10.94 19.36
C GLU A 174 -4.54 9.82 18.32
N ILE A 175 -3.78 8.76 18.60
CA ILE A 175 -3.65 7.58 17.72
C ILE A 175 -5.01 6.88 17.56
N SER A 176 -5.81 6.79 18.60
CA SER A 176 -7.15 6.20 18.56
C SER A 176 -8.09 6.99 17.67
N GLU A 177 -8.06 8.33 17.74
CA GLU A 177 -8.84 9.21 16.86
C GLU A 177 -8.39 9.12 15.40
N ILE A 178 -7.09 9.06 15.15
CA ILE A 178 -6.52 8.86 13.82
C ILE A 178 -7.01 7.52 13.24
N SER A 179 -6.87 6.43 13.98
CA SER A 179 -7.30 5.10 13.54
C SER A 179 -8.80 5.05 13.23
N ARG A 180 -9.63 5.65 14.09
CA ARG A 180 -11.08 5.76 13.86
C ARG A 180 -11.39 6.56 12.60
N SER A 181 -10.71 7.68 12.40
CA SER A 181 -10.88 8.52 11.22
C SER A 181 -10.48 7.79 9.93
N LEU A 182 -9.41 7.02 9.96
CA LEU A 182 -8.97 6.18 8.83
C LEU A 182 -9.94 5.04 8.55
N LYS A 183 -10.55 4.42 9.58
CA LYS A 183 -11.56 3.37 9.39
C LYS A 183 -12.83 3.90 8.71
N ILE A 184 -13.18 5.16 8.94
CA ILE A 184 -14.35 5.80 8.34
C ILE A 184 -14.08 6.26 6.88
N MET A 185 -12.82 6.36 6.48
CA MET A 185 -12.41 6.75 5.14
C MET A 185 -12.78 5.73 4.08
#